data_25340c8eb18028e5b2bbee4cd565e7b6
#
_entry.id   25340c8eb18028e5b2bbee4cd565e7b6
#
_cell.length_a   1.000
_cell.length_b   1.000
_cell.length_c   1.000
_cell.angle_alpha   90.00
_cell.angle_beta   90.00
_cell.angle_gamma   90.00
#
_symmetry.space_group_name_H-M   'P 1'
#
loop_
_entity.id
_entity.type
_entity.pdbx_description
1 polymer ?
#
loop_
_entity_poly.entity_id
_entity_poly.type
_entity_poly.pdbx_seq_one_letter_code
_entity_poly.pdbx_strand_id
1 'polypeptide(L)'
;MENVSENLKSDVEAKHAFQEVLQREGYSAVQISASPTDITAKKDGVRWLFEVKFTRAETHCFGAATLTEWAAAAEDAEHFRFVIAYKKADGWRFDRYSPDEFMAFSSVPPFKIYFNVPIGKKPAAIRTRLSKRIYLTKSRLKLLSRQFEELRALEN
;
A
#
# COMPACT_ATOMS: atom_id res chain seq x y z
N MET A 1 15.96 17.10 -11.87
CA MET A 1 16.16 16.06 -10.82
C MET A 1 15.57 16.60 -9.52
N GLU A 2 14.26 16.58 -9.40
CA GLU A 2 13.61 16.94 -8.15
C GLU A 2 13.79 15.81 -7.13
N ASN A 3 14.19 16.23 -6.02
CA ASN A 3 14.78 15.57 -4.88
C ASN A 3 13.99 14.38 -4.32
N VAL A 4 14.46 13.18 -4.55
CA VAL A 4 14.06 11.97 -3.80
C VAL A 4 14.11 12.24 -2.29
N SER A 5 15.05 13.05 -1.81
CA SER A 5 15.19 13.43 -0.38
C SER A 5 14.03 14.30 0.13
N GLU A 6 13.46 15.19 -0.68
CA GLU A 6 12.33 16.04 -0.28
C GLU A 6 11.00 15.27 -0.26
N ASN A 7 10.82 14.33 -1.17
CA ASN A 7 9.65 13.46 -1.17
C ASN A 7 9.64 12.54 0.05
N LEU A 8 10.79 12.00 0.41
CA LEU A 8 10.94 11.16 1.60
C LEU A 8 10.65 11.95 2.89
N LYS A 9 11.14 13.19 3.00
CA LYS A 9 10.83 14.08 4.14
C LYS A 9 9.35 14.37 4.24
N SER A 10 8.69 14.67 3.12
CA SER A 10 7.24 14.97 3.12
C SER A 10 6.38 13.75 3.46
N ASP A 11 6.77 12.55 3.06
CA ASP A 11 6.10 11.30 3.44
C ASP A 11 6.19 11.07 4.96
N VAL A 12 7.37 11.23 5.54
CA VAL A 12 7.59 11.12 6.99
C VAL A 12 6.81 12.20 7.75
N GLU A 13 6.83 13.45 7.29
CA GLU A 13 6.05 14.53 7.89
C GLU A 13 4.54 14.25 7.85
N ALA A 14 4.02 13.72 6.74
CA ALA A 14 2.61 13.35 6.60
C ALA A 14 2.21 12.27 7.61
N LYS A 15 3.03 11.25 7.80
CA LYS A 15 2.78 10.17 8.77
C LYS A 15 2.77 10.70 10.21
N HIS A 16 3.71 11.55 10.57
CA HIS A 16 3.72 12.18 11.91
C HIS A 16 2.52 13.10 12.12
N ALA A 17 2.20 13.92 11.14
CA ALA A 17 1.02 14.80 11.24
C ALA A 17 -0.28 13.98 11.36
N PHE A 18 -0.39 12.86 10.65
CA PHE A 18 -1.55 11.99 10.77
C PHE A 18 -1.59 11.24 12.11
N GLN A 19 -0.45 10.85 12.64
CA GLN A 19 -0.33 10.29 14.00
C GLN A 19 -0.91 11.24 15.06
N GLU A 20 -0.57 12.53 14.97
CA GLU A 20 -1.13 13.56 15.89
C GLU A 20 -2.64 13.71 15.73
N VAL A 21 -3.16 13.61 14.50
CA VAL A 21 -4.62 13.65 14.25
C VAL A 21 -5.30 12.46 14.90
N LEU A 22 -4.78 11.24 14.74
CA LEU A 22 -5.34 10.05 15.37
C LEU A 22 -5.35 10.15 16.89
N GLN A 23 -4.27 10.65 17.51
CA GLN A 23 -4.19 10.85 18.96
C GLN A 23 -5.27 11.83 19.45
N ARG A 24 -5.47 12.95 18.73
CA ARG A 24 -6.54 13.93 19.05
C ARG A 24 -7.94 13.35 18.88
N GLU A 25 -8.13 12.38 18.00
CA GLU A 25 -9.40 11.68 17.78
C GLU A 25 -9.63 10.51 18.77
N GLY A 26 -8.76 10.35 19.76
CA GLY A 26 -8.91 9.35 20.81
C GLY A 26 -8.36 7.97 20.47
N TYR A 27 -7.57 7.85 19.40
CA TYR A 27 -6.81 6.62 19.18
C TYR A 27 -5.65 6.52 20.16
N SER A 28 -5.43 5.33 20.69
CA SER A 28 -4.32 4.98 21.57
C SER A 28 -3.32 4.06 20.86
N ALA A 29 -2.12 3.90 21.44
CA ALA A 29 -1.06 3.06 20.91
C ALA A 29 -0.76 3.32 19.40
N VAL A 30 -0.79 4.60 19.03
CA VAL A 30 -0.54 5.03 17.65
C VAL A 30 0.94 4.90 17.34
N GLN A 31 1.29 4.01 16.40
CA GLN A 31 2.67 3.69 16.05
C GLN A 31 2.85 3.78 14.54
N ILE A 32 3.90 4.50 14.12
CA ILE A 32 4.39 4.47 12.74
C ILE A 32 5.21 3.18 12.58
N SER A 33 4.91 2.39 11.56
CA SER A 33 5.57 1.11 11.28
C SER A 33 5.87 0.99 9.80
N ALA A 34 6.72 0.04 9.44
CA ALA A 34 7.05 -0.23 8.04
C ALA A 34 6.27 -1.43 7.45
N SER A 35 5.53 -2.15 8.26
CA SER A 35 4.78 -3.34 7.85
C SER A 35 3.75 -3.75 8.93
N PRO A 36 2.59 -4.23 8.57
CA PRO A 36 2.05 -4.39 7.20
C PRO A 36 1.53 -3.09 6.59
N THR A 37 1.43 -2.01 7.39
CA THR A 37 0.93 -0.69 7.01
C THR A 37 1.76 0.41 7.67
N ASP A 38 1.62 1.64 7.20
CA ASP A 38 2.38 2.79 7.70
C ASP A 38 2.08 3.14 9.16
N ILE A 39 0.84 3.01 9.59
CA ILE A 39 0.43 3.33 10.96
C ILE A 39 -0.52 2.27 11.51
N THR A 40 -0.27 1.87 12.74
CA THR A 40 -1.18 1.05 13.55
C THR A 40 -1.67 1.87 14.75
N ALA A 41 -2.92 1.66 15.15
CA ALA A 41 -3.51 2.33 16.31
C ALA A 41 -4.57 1.43 16.98
N LYS A 42 -5.06 1.83 18.14
CA LYS A 42 -6.20 1.19 18.82
C LYS A 42 -7.26 2.23 19.14
N LYS A 43 -8.53 1.87 18.92
CA LYS A 43 -9.68 2.63 19.35
C LYS A 43 -10.75 1.67 19.86
N ASP A 44 -11.29 1.94 21.04
CA ASP A 44 -12.30 1.09 21.70
C ASP A 44 -11.89 -0.38 21.82
N GLY A 45 -10.58 -0.61 22.07
CA GLY A 45 -10.00 -1.94 22.16
C GLY A 45 -9.69 -2.62 20.81
N VAL A 46 -10.16 -2.06 19.71
CA VAL A 46 -9.99 -2.60 18.35
C VAL A 46 -8.72 -2.04 17.69
N ARG A 47 -8.01 -2.90 16.99
CA ARG A 47 -6.83 -2.50 16.21
C ARG A 47 -7.25 -1.92 14.87
N TRP A 48 -6.69 -0.77 14.54
CA TRP A 48 -6.86 -0.08 13.27
C TRP A 48 -5.54 -0.04 12.50
N LEU A 49 -5.64 -0.13 11.18
CA LEU A 49 -4.54 -0.08 10.24
C LEU A 49 -4.74 1.07 9.26
N PHE A 50 -3.68 1.85 9.03
CA PHE A 50 -3.72 3.00 8.13
C PHE A 50 -2.53 2.94 7.17
N GLU A 51 -2.82 2.98 5.88
CA GLU A 51 -1.83 3.13 4.83
C GLU A 51 -1.88 4.56 4.30
N VAL A 52 -0.79 5.31 4.45
CA VAL A 52 -0.73 6.74 4.12
C VAL A 52 -0.07 6.94 2.77
N LYS A 53 -0.76 7.57 1.85
CA LYS A 53 -0.24 7.99 0.54
C LYS A 53 -0.18 9.51 0.50
N PHE A 54 0.99 10.06 0.26
CA PHE A 54 1.21 11.50 0.18
C PHE A 54 1.15 12.01 -1.26
N THR A 55 0.57 13.19 -1.46
CA THR A 55 0.61 13.90 -2.73
C THR A 55 0.86 15.39 -2.54
N ARG A 56 1.59 15.99 -3.49
CA ARG A 56 1.71 17.45 -3.65
C ARG A 56 0.76 18.02 -4.70
N ALA A 57 0.10 17.14 -5.45
CA ALA A 57 -0.85 17.57 -6.47
C ALA A 57 -2.09 18.16 -5.81
N GLU A 58 -2.65 19.20 -6.43
CA GLU A 58 -3.82 19.90 -5.91
C GLU A 58 -5.13 19.16 -6.16
N THR A 59 -5.19 18.32 -7.18
CA THR A 59 -6.43 17.73 -7.68
C THR A 59 -6.48 16.21 -7.59
N HIS A 60 -5.35 15.52 -7.68
CA HIS A 60 -5.32 14.07 -7.71
C HIS A 60 -4.11 13.52 -6.95
N CYS A 61 -4.27 12.37 -6.30
CA CYS A 61 -3.17 11.56 -5.82
C CYS A 61 -3.00 10.37 -6.78
N PHE A 62 -1.89 10.34 -7.51
CA PHE A 62 -1.52 9.20 -8.33
C PHE A 62 -0.43 8.41 -7.62
N GLY A 63 -0.62 7.10 -7.51
CA GLY A 63 0.33 6.21 -6.85
C GLY A 63 -0.06 4.75 -7.03
N ALA A 64 0.62 3.88 -6.31
CA ALA A 64 0.32 2.46 -6.27
C ALA A 64 0.16 1.99 -4.83
N ALA A 65 -0.81 1.14 -4.60
CA ALA A 65 -0.90 0.34 -3.40
C ALA A 65 -0.30 -1.05 -3.68
N THR A 66 0.55 -1.50 -2.78
CA THR A 66 1.26 -2.78 -2.91
C THR A 66 0.33 -3.95 -2.56
N LEU A 67 0.72 -5.16 -3.00
CA LEU A 67 -0.02 -6.37 -2.64
C LEU A 67 -0.04 -6.61 -1.12
N THR A 68 1.00 -6.23 -0.40
CA THR A 68 1.06 -6.36 1.06
C THR A 68 0.02 -5.46 1.73
N GLU A 69 -0.14 -4.24 1.24
CA GLU A 69 -1.14 -3.28 1.72
C GLU A 69 -2.57 -3.78 1.43
N TRP A 70 -2.83 -4.27 0.21
CA TRP A 70 -4.12 -4.86 -0.15
C TRP A 70 -4.41 -6.15 0.61
N ALA A 71 -3.40 -6.98 0.90
CA ALA A 71 -3.56 -8.17 1.73
C ALA A 71 -3.99 -7.81 3.14
N ALA A 72 -3.34 -6.81 3.74
CA ALA A 72 -3.72 -6.31 5.07
C ALA A 72 -5.13 -5.70 5.07
N ALA A 73 -5.51 -4.98 4.00
CA ALA A 73 -6.85 -4.45 3.83
C ALA A 73 -7.92 -5.55 3.70
N ALA A 74 -7.61 -6.66 3.04
CA ALA A 74 -8.52 -7.78 2.88
C ALA A 74 -8.68 -8.63 4.16
N GLU A 75 -7.67 -8.63 5.05
CA GLU A 75 -7.75 -9.33 6.33
C GLU A 75 -8.74 -8.68 7.31
N ASP A 76 -8.83 -7.35 7.31
CA ASP A 76 -9.75 -6.60 8.16
C ASP A 76 -10.16 -5.28 7.50
N ALA A 77 -11.07 -5.36 6.53
CA ALA A 77 -11.53 -4.21 5.76
C ALA A 77 -12.29 -3.18 6.62
N GLU A 78 -12.93 -3.62 7.70
CA GLU A 78 -13.67 -2.74 8.60
C GLU A 78 -12.74 -1.78 9.35
N HIS A 79 -11.56 -2.24 9.76
CA HIS A 79 -10.61 -1.48 10.57
C HIS A 79 -9.36 -1.07 9.78
N PHE A 80 -9.41 -1.13 8.46
CA PHE A 80 -8.37 -0.66 7.56
C PHE A 80 -8.79 0.65 6.85
N ARG A 81 -7.85 1.60 6.70
CA ARG A 81 -8.08 2.81 5.88
C ARG A 81 -6.87 3.13 5.02
N PHE A 82 -7.12 3.39 3.74
CA PHE A 82 -6.20 4.14 2.90
C PHE A 82 -6.37 5.62 3.19
N VAL A 83 -5.27 6.32 3.39
CA VAL A 83 -5.26 7.74 3.76
C VAL A 83 -4.50 8.52 2.71
N ILE A 84 -5.18 9.48 2.08
CA ILE A 84 -4.54 10.43 1.17
C ILE A 84 -4.17 11.67 1.97
N ALA A 85 -2.87 11.91 2.13
CA ALA A 85 -2.33 13.06 2.81
C ALA A 85 -1.91 14.12 1.78
N TYR A 86 -2.33 15.35 1.97
CA TYR A 86 -1.95 16.49 1.16
C TYR A 86 -1.85 17.77 1.97
N LYS A 87 -1.06 18.73 1.51
CA LYS A 87 -0.80 19.96 2.23
C LYS A 87 -1.56 21.13 1.58
N LYS A 88 -2.30 21.87 2.38
CA LYS A 88 -2.91 23.16 2.01
C LYS A 88 -2.19 24.31 2.71
N ALA A 89 -2.55 25.55 2.38
CA ALA A 89 -1.94 26.74 2.96
C ALA A 89 -2.03 26.77 4.50
N ASP A 90 -3.08 26.20 5.07
CA ASP A 90 -3.40 26.15 6.50
C ASP A 90 -2.98 24.81 7.17
N GLY A 91 -2.25 23.92 6.47
CA GLY A 91 -1.68 22.70 7.01
C GLY A 91 -2.09 21.42 6.31
N TRP A 92 -1.90 20.30 7.01
CA TRP A 92 -2.18 18.98 6.49
C TRP A 92 -3.68 18.68 6.44
N ARG A 93 -4.08 17.94 5.39
CA ARG A 93 -5.41 17.33 5.20
C ARG A 93 -5.27 15.85 4.95
N PHE A 94 -6.26 15.09 5.41
CA PHE A 94 -6.26 13.63 5.37
C PHE A 94 -7.63 13.12 4.96
N ASP A 95 -7.74 12.65 3.73
CA ASP A 95 -8.92 11.95 3.26
C ASP A 95 -8.76 10.46 3.52
N ARG A 96 -9.74 9.83 4.15
CA ARG A 96 -9.71 8.42 4.55
C ARG A 96 -10.74 7.64 3.77
N TYR A 97 -10.30 6.52 3.24
CA TYR A 97 -11.12 5.64 2.42
C TYR A 97 -11.09 4.23 3.01
N SER A 98 -12.26 3.58 3.10
CA SER A 98 -12.30 2.13 3.26
C SER A 98 -11.67 1.43 2.05
N PRO A 99 -11.30 0.15 2.13
CA PRO A 99 -10.79 -0.59 0.98
C PRO A 99 -11.74 -0.53 -0.23
N ASP A 100 -13.06 -0.64 -0.01
CA ASP A 100 -14.07 -0.60 -1.08
C ASP A 100 -14.14 0.79 -1.73
N GLU A 101 -14.18 1.85 -0.93
CA GLU A 101 -14.14 3.23 -1.43
C GLU A 101 -12.87 3.51 -2.23
N PHE A 102 -11.72 3.04 -1.75
CA PHE A 102 -10.45 3.22 -2.44
C PHE A 102 -10.37 2.42 -3.75
N MET A 103 -10.98 1.23 -3.78
CA MET A 103 -11.07 0.40 -4.98
C MET A 103 -11.86 1.10 -6.09
N ALA A 104 -12.88 1.89 -5.76
CA ALA A 104 -13.66 2.65 -6.75
C ALA A 104 -12.83 3.68 -7.54
N PHE A 105 -11.71 4.16 -6.98
CA PHE A 105 -10.74 5.04 -7.63
C PHE A 105 -9.53 4.31 -8.22
N SER A 106 -9.48 2.98 -8.06
CA SER A 106 -8.33 2.17 -8.43
C SER A 106 -8.53 1.50 -9.79
N SER A 107 -7.43 1.21 -10.45
CA SER A 107 -7.43 0.36 -11.63
C SER A 107 -6.38 -0.73 -11.47
N VAL A 108 -6.74 -1.96 -11.83
CA VAL A 108 -5.79 -3.07 -11.86
C VAL A 108 -5.28 -3.19 -13.28
N PRO A 109 -4.01 -2.81 -13.57
CA PRO A 109 -3.45 -2.95 -14.89
C PRO A 109 -3.39 -4.43 -15.29
N PRO A 110 -3.50 -4.76 -16.58
CA PRO A 110 -3.38 -6.12 -17.04
C PRO A 110 -2.03 -6.69 -16.58
N PHE A 111 -2.06 -7.90 -16.05
CA PHE A 111 -0.87 -8.56 -15.53
C PHE A 111 0.13 -8.79 -16.68
N LYS A 112 1.35 -8.28 -16.53
CA LYS A 112 2.45 -8.45 -17.48
C LYS A 112 3.64 -9.08 -16.77
N ILE A 113 4.20 -10.12 -17.38
CA ILE A 113 5.49 -10.68 -16.97
C ILE A 113 6.56 -10.06 -17.83
N TYR A 114 7.41 -9.24 -17.23
CA TYR A 114 8.59 -8.70 -17.91
C TYR A 114 9.72 -9.72 -17.85
N PHE A 115 10.43 -9.89 -18.97
CA PHE A 115 11.60 -10.74 -19.04
C PHE A 115 12.78 -9.98 -19.64
N ASN A 116 13.97 -10.32 -19.17
CA ASN A 116 15.23 -9.88 -19.74
C ASN A 116 16.12 -11.12 -19.86
N VAL A 117 16.14 -11.68 -21.07
CA VAL A 117 16.88 -12.92 -21.36
C VAL A 117 18.23 -12.55 -21.99
N PRO A 118 19.34 -12.85 -21.34
CA PRO A 118 20.67 -12.60 -21.92
C PRO A 118 20.87 -13.53 -23.12
N ILE A 119 21.11 -12.94 -24.30
CA ILE A 119 21.35 -13.67 -25.53
C ILE A 119 22.72 -14.36 -25.45
N GLY A 120 22.80 -15.60 -25.93
CA GLY A 120 24.06 -16.37 -26.02
C GLY A 120 24.55 -16.99 -24.71
N LYS A 121 23.83 -16.86 -23.58
CA LYS A 121 24.17 -17.56 -22.34
C LYS A 121 23.46 -18.89 -22.20
N LYS A 122 24.22 -19.96 -21.88
CA LYS A 122 23.65 -21.30 -21.68
C LYS A 122 22.66 -21.34 -20.51
N PRO A 123 21.48 -21.98 -20.67
CA PRO A 123 20.44 -22.02 -19.64
C PRO A 123 20.85 -22.64 -18.31
N ALA A 124 21.88 -23.50 -18.28
CA ALA A 124 22.32 -24.19 -17.06
C ALA A 124 22.89 -23.27 -15.98
N ALA A 125 23.53 -22.15 -16.36
CA ALA A 125 24.07 -21.18 -15.40
C ALA A 125 22.98 -20.30 -14.78
N ILE A 126 21.78 -20.28 -15.35
CA ILE A 126 20.64 -19.44 -14.96
C ILE A 126 19.67 -20.21 -14.05
N ARG A 127 19.66 -21.55 -14.10
CA ARG A 127 18.68 -22.40 -13.40
C ARG A 127 18.59 -22.18 -11.89
N THR A 128 19.69 -21.97 -11.23
CA THR A 128 19.72 -21.86 -9.75
C THR A 128 19.22 -20.51 -9.25
N ARG A 129 19.39 -19.44 -10.01
CA ARG A 129 18.86 -18.10 -9.65
C ARG A 129 17.40 -17.92 -10.07
N LEU A 130 17.00 -18.52 -11.18
CA LEU A 130 15.60 -18.48 -11.66
C LEU A 130 14.67 -19.36 -10.83
N SER A 131 15.11 -20.52 -10.32
CA SER A 131 14.25 -21.38 -9.51
C SER A 131 13.78 -20.68 -8.24
N LYS A 132 14.64 -19.93 -7.55
CA LYS A 132 14.24 -19.13 -6.37
C LYS A 132 13.28 -17.99 -6.73
N ARG A 133 13.50 -17.29 -7.84
CA ARG A 133 12.61 -16.20 -8.29
C ARG A 133 11.28 -16.72 -8.80
N ILE A 134 11.25 -17.82 -9.53
CA ILE A 134 10.01 -18.45 -10.02
C ILE A 134 9.20 -19.03 -8.86
N TYR A 135 9.84 -19.60 -7.83
CA TYR A 135 9.13 -20.08 -6.64
C TYR A 135 8.47 -18.94 -5.88
N LEU A 136 9.18 -17.84 -5.68
CA LEU A 136 8.62 -16.61 -5.07
C LEU A 136 7.51 -16.00 -5.93
N THR A 137 7.63 -16.09 -7.26
CA THR A 137 6.62 -15.59 -8.20
C THR A 137 5.40 -16.50 -8.27
N LYS A 138 5.55 -17.83 -8.24
CA LYS A 138 4.42 -18.77 -8.15
C LYS A 138 3.64 -18.65 -6.85
N SER A 139 4.33 -18.50 -5.72
CA SER A 139 3.68 -18.29 -4.44
C SER A 139 2.95 -16.94 -4.39
N ARG A 140 3.52 -15.89 -4.96
CA ARG A 140 2.88 -14.58 -5.10
C ARG A 140 1.70 -14.61 -6.08
N LEU A 141 1.82 -15.31 -7.21
CA LEU A 141 0.73 -15.51 -8.17
C LEU A 141 -0.43 -16.30 -7.55
N LYS A 142 -0.13 -17.32 -6.76
CA LYS A 142 -1.16 -18.11 -6.07
C LYS A 142 -1.87 -17.29 -5.00
N LEU A 143 -1.14 -16.43 -4.30
CA LEU A 143 -1.71 -15.48 -3.34
C LEU A 143 -2.59 -14.43 -4.05
N LEU A 144 -2.11 -13.88 -5.16
CA LEU A 144 -2.86 -12.95 -6.02
C LEU A 144 -4.15 -13.57 -6.56
N SER A 145 -4.10 -14.79 -7.12
CA SER A 145 -5.28 -15.47 -7.64
C SER A 145 -6.33 -15.66 -6.55
N ARG A 146 -5.89 -16.03 -5.36
CA ARG A 146 -6.79 -16.23 -4.22
C ARG A 146 -7.45 -14.91 -3.77
N GLN A 147 -6.68 -13.83 -3.71
CA GLN A 147 -7.20 -12.50 -3.35
C GLN A 147 -8.13 -11.95 -4.43
N PHE A 148 -7.87 -12.19 -5.71
CA PHE A 148 -8.78 -11.83 -6.81
C PHE A 148 -10.09 -12.60 -6.77
N GLU A 149 -10.07 -13.88 -6.40
CA GLU A 149 -11.29 -14.69 -6.23
C GLU A 149 -12.09 -14.22 -5.02
N GLU A 150 -11.42 -13.87 -3.92
CA GLU A 150 -12.05 -13.33 -2.71
C GLU A 150 -12.67 -11.94 -2.98
N LEU A 151 -12.01 -11.05 -3.72
CA LEU A 151 -12.55 -9.77 -4.14
C LEU A 151 -13.75 -9.90 -5.11
N ARG A 152 -13.69 -10.84 -6.06
CA ARG A 152 -14.82 -11.16 -6.95
C ARG A 152 -16.03 -11.71 -6.21
N ALA A 153 -15.83 -12.44 -5.13
CA ALA A 153 -16.92 -12.97 -4.33
C ALA A 153 -17.64 -11.89 -3.50
N LEU A 154 -17.02 -10.72 -3.31
CA LEU A 154 -17.62 -9.57 -2.63
C LEU A 154 -18.44 -8.68 -3.59
N GLU A 155 -18.28 -8.84 -4.91
CA GLU A 155 -19.03 -8.10 -5.94
C GLU A 155 -20.37 -8.76 -6.33
N ASN A 156 -20.66 -9.97 -5.83
CA ASN A 156 -21.92 -10.71 -6.02
C ASN A 156 -22.73 -10.81 -4.73
#